data_9921d4d5ad1f96ec48319f6a021895a5
#
_entry.id   9921d4d5ad1f96ec48319f6a021895a5
#
_cell.length_a   1.000
_cell.length_b   1.000
_cell.length_c   1.000
_cell.angle_alpha   90.00
_cell.angle_beta   90.00
_cell.angle_gamma   90.00
#
_symmetry.space_group_name_H-M   'P 1'
#
loop_
_entity.id
_entity.type
_entity.pdbx_description
1 polymer ?
#
loop_
_entity_poly.entity_id
_entity_poly.type
_entity_poly.pdbx_seq_one_letter_code
_entity_poly.pdbx_strand_id
1 'polypeptide(L)'
;LFLLLTVSSLICAQIPAGYYYQAHGKTGAELKTALHNIIKEASMLKYGSGEGATWEGFFYTDQNPDGSVFDMYSNETRYFNGFNGIDGMHIEHSLPNSWWGGIKNNAYKDLYHLYPADATMNMSKSNNPLGEVSGTPIRDNGLSKMGKNGFGNTYTGNCFEPADIYKGDFARSYFYIATAYEDYASLWNSPMMQNNTWPVWQSWALQLLMEWNKNDLKSTREEERAEAVYKIQGNRNPFIDYPDLVDYIWGDKTSTPYPFPDETEPFLISPRNNKTLDFGILLQGDNKTIDLDIQGKNLTETLNLYWKTEGENSGLSLSQESVTANEAINGKTIHI
;
A
#
# COMPACT_ATOMS: atom_id res chain seq x y z
N LEU A 1 -10.70 39.77 26.62
CA LEU A 1 -9.77 38.64 26.42
C LEU A 1 -10.54 37.49 25.74
N PHE A 2 -10.43 37.39 24.42
CA PHE A 2 -11.05 36.28 23.69
C PHE A 2 -10.02 35.10 23.67
N LEU A 3 -10.35 34.03 24.36
CA LEU A 3 -9.59 32.79 24.31
C LEU A 3 -10.05 31.99 23.06
N LEU A 4 -9.28 32.04 21.97
CA LEU A 4 -9.51 31.24 20.78
C LEU A 4 -9.02 29.81 21.10
N LEU A 5 -9.91 28.94 21.52
CA LEU A 5 -9.65 27.50 21.58
C LEU A 5 -9.64 26.95 20.15
N THR A 6 -8.45 26.84 19.55
CA THR A 6 -8.28 26.03 18.35
C THR A 6 -8.40 24.57 18.77
N VAL A 7 -9.58 23.98 18.56
CA VAL A 7 -9.71 22.53 18.56
C VAL A 7 -9.01 22.05 17.30
N SER A 8 -7.79 21.57 17.44
CA SER A 8 -7.16 20.74 16.42
C SER A 8 -7.98 19.45 16.35
N SER A 9 -8.94 19.41 15.41
CA SER A 9 -9.54 18.15 15.05
C SER A 9 -8.41 17.28 14.48
N LEU A 10 -8.00 16.27 15.24
CA LEU A 10 -7.26 15.13 14.72
C LEU A 10 -8.13 14.60 13.57
N ILE A 11 -7.75 14.90 12.33
CA ILE A 11 -8.31 14.26 11.16
C ILE A 11 -7.76 12.83 11.21
N CYS A 12 -8.46 11.97 11.95
CA CYS A 12 -8.26 10.54 11.82
C CYS A 12 -8.60 10.22 10.37
N ALA A 13 -7.65 9.71 9.62
CA ALA A 13 -7.84 9.31 8.24
C ALA A 13 -8.99 8.31 8.18
N GLN A 14 -10.15 8.75 7.66
CA GLN A 14 -11.33 7.89 7.64
C GLN A 14 -11.21 6.94 6.45
N ILE A 15 -11.17 5.62 6.73
CA ILE A 15 -11.25 4.60 5.68
C ILE A 15 -12.58 4.80 4.94
N PRO A 16 -12.58 4.91 3.60
CA PRO A 16 -13.82 5.10 2.85
C PRO A 16 -14.83 3.98 3.11
N ALA A 17 -16.10 4.33 3.24
CA ALA A 17 -17.17 3.34 3.44
C ALA A 17 -17.11 2.24 2.38
N GLY A 18 -17.22 0.99 2.81
CA GLY A 18 -17.17 -0.17 1.93
C GLY A 18 -15.81 -0.51 1.34
N TYR A 19 -14.73 0.21 1.71
CA TYR A 19 -13.40 -0.02 1.09
C TYR A 19 -12.96 -1.49 1.18
N TYR A 20 -13.18 -2.14 2.33
CA TYR A 20 -12.83 -3.54 2.57
C TYR A 20 -14.03 -4.51 2.49
N TYR A 21 -15.18 -4.08 1.99
CA TYR A 21 -16.40 -4.88 2.01
C TYR A 21 -16.24 -6.26 1.34
N GLN A 22 -15.49 -6.35 0.25
CA GLN A 22 -15.27 -7.61 -0.46
C GLN A 22 -14.40 -8.63 0.31
N ALA A 23 -13.75 -8.19 1.40
CA ALA A 23 -12.98 -9.05 2.28
C ALA A 23 -13.81 -9.60 3.46
N HIS A 24 -15.05 -9.10 3.66
CA HIS A 24 -15.93 -9.59 4.73
C HIS A 24 -16.21 -11.08 4.60
N GLY A 25 -16.17 -11.79 5.72
CA GLY A 25 -16.42 -13.23 5.80
C GLY A 25 -15.31 -14.12 5.24
N LYS A 26 -14.23 -13.54 4.69
CA LYS A 26 -13.08 -14.28 4.19
C LYS A 26 -12.10 -14.61 5.31
N THR A 27 -11.33 -15.70 5.13
CA THR A 27 -10.40 -16.24 6.11
C THR A 27 -9.07 -16.63 5.46
N GLY A 28 -7.96 -16.56 6.19
CA GLY A 28 -6.66 -17.07 5.77
C GLY A 28 -6.24 -16.63 4.36
N ALA A 29 -5.95 -17.58 3.50
CA ALA A 29 -5.56 -17.35 2.11
C ALA A 29 -6.62 -16.60 1.30
N GLU A 30 -7.92 -16.92 1.50
CA GLU A 30 -9.00 -16.21 0.80
C GLU A 30 -9.10 -14.74 1.23
N LEU A 31 -8.87 -14.45 2.52
CA LEU A 31 -8.82 -13.08 3.02
C LEU A 31 -7.68 -12.29 2.35
N LYS A 32 -6.49 -12.89 2.28
CA LYS A 32 -5.34 -12.28 1.61
C LYS A 32 -5.65 -11.98 0.13
N THR A 33 -6.19 -12.94 -0.62
CA THR A 33 -6.54 -12.74 -2.04
C THR A 33 -7.67 -11.73 -2.22
N ALA A 34 -8.65 -11.67 -1.31
CA ALA A 34 -9.67 -10.62 -1.34
C ALA A 34 -9.07 -9.23 -1.13
N LEU A 35 -8.15 -9.08 -0.16
CA LEU A 35 -7.40 -7.83 0.04
C LEU A 35 -6.54 -7.48 -1.18
N HIS A 36 -5.84 -8.46 -1.78
CA HIS A 36 -5.12 -8.25 -3.05
C HIS A 36 -6.02 -7.63 -4.10
N ASN A 37 -7.18 -8.21 -4.36
CA ASN A 37 -8.13 -7.71 -5.36
C ASN A 37 -8.67 -6.31 -5.04
N ILE A 38 -8.67 -5.92 -3.76
CA ILE A 38 -9.06 -4.58 -3.31
C ILE A 38 -7.97 -3.55 -3.59
N ILE A 39 -6.70 -3.89 -3.38
CA ILE A 39 -5.61 -2.92 -3.31
C ILE A 39 -4.66 -2.93 -4.51
N LYS A 40 -4.76 -3.90 -5.42
CA LYS A 40 -3.84 -4.03 -6.57
C LYS A 40 -3.97 -2.94 -7.62
N GLU A 41 -5.13 -2.31 -7.72
CA GLU A 41 -5.38 -1.22 -8.65
C GLU A 41 -4.92 0.09 -8.02
N ALA A 42 -3.78 0.61 -8.45
CA ALA A 42 -3.18 1.82 -7.91
C ALA A 42 -2.52 2.65 -9.03
N SER A 43 -2.60 3.97 -8.89
CA SER A 43 -1.93 4.91 -9.77
C SER A 43 -0.50 5.13 -9.31
N MET A 44 0.48 4.84 -10.17
CA MET A 44 1.90 4.94 -9.81
C MET A 44 2.55 6.18 -10.40
N LEU A 45 3.27 6.91 -9.55
CA LEU A 45 4.19 7.96 -10.02
C LEU A 45 5.32 7.34 -10.84
N LYS A 46 5.97 8.13 -11.67
CA LYS A 46 7.19 7.70 -12.37
C LYS A 46 8.31 7.49 -11.35
N TYR A 47 9.11 6.46 -11.54
CA TYR A 47 10.29 6.28 -10.68
C TYR A 47 11.35 7.33 -11.01
N GLY A 48 11.86 8.03 -9.99
CA GLY A 48 12.92 9.01 -10.13
C GLY A 48 12.58 10.39 -9.56
N SER A 49 13.16 11.42 -10.15
CA SER A 49 13.06 12.82 -9.71
C SER A 49 12.22 13.67 -10.67
N GLY A 50 11.72 14.79 -10.17
CA GLY A 50 10.93 15.76 -10.90
C GLY A 50 9.43 15.59 -10.68
N GLU A 51 8.65 16.42 -11.36
CA GLU A 51 7.19 16.43 -11.31
C GLU A 51 6.59 15.10 -11.80
N GLY A 52 5.61 14.57 -11.10
CA GLY A 52 5.00 13.29 -11.37
C GLY A 52 5.88 12.07 -11.03
N ALA A 53 6.98 12.26 -10.27
CA ALA A 53 7.92 11.20 -9.95
C ALA A 53 8.04 10.92 -8.43
N THR A 54 8.80 9.87 -8.06
CA THR A 54 8.91 9.38 -6.69
C THR A 54 9.35 10.43 -5.68
N TRP A 55 10.28 11.34 -6.05
CA TRP A 55 10.73 12.40 -5.15
C TRP A 55 9.66 13.46 -4.89
N GLU A 56 8.74 13.71 -5.83
CA GLU A 56 7.53 14.48 -5.52
C GLU A 56 6.62 13.73 -4.54
N GLY A 57 6.44 12.42 -4.74
CA GLY A 57 5.74 11.58 -3.79
C GLY A 57 6.30 11.74 -2.38
N PHE A 58 7.60 11.56 -2.21
CA PHE A 58 8.30 11.73 -0.92
C PHE A 58 8.16 13.11 -0.32
N PHE A 59 8.14 14.16 -1.14
CA PHE A 59 7.90 15.52 -0.66
C PHE A 59 6.56 15.63 0.09
N TYR A 60 5.53 14.91 -0.37
CA TYR A 60 4.21 14.90 0.28
C TYR A 60 4.05 13.84 1.36
N THR A 61 4.79 12.74 1.29
CA THR A 61 4.63 11.60 2.20
C THR A 61 5.68 11.55 3.30
N ASP A 62 6.88 12.07 3.06
CA ASP A 62 8.05 11.88 3.92
C ASP A 62 8.72 13.20 4.34
N GLN A 63 7.99 14.34 4.32
CA GLN A 63 8.47 15.60 4.87
C GLN A 63 8.06 15.76 6.33
N ASN A 64 9.03 16.14 7.17
CA ASN A 64 8.78 16.54 8.55
C ASN A 64 8.22 17.98 8.62
N PRO A 65 7.57 18.37 9.74
CA PRO A 65 7.04 19.73 9.91
C PRO A 65 8.07 20.86 9.77
N ASP A 66 9.34 20.57 10.01
CA ASP A 66 10.46 21.52 9.86
C ASP A 66 11.02 21.57 8.43
N GLY A 67 10.44 20.82 7.50
CA GLY A 67 10.86 20.72 6.09
C GLY A 67 11.97 19.70 5.84
N SER A 68 12.48 19.04 6.87
CA SER A 68 13.46 17.95 6.70
C SER A 68 12.83 16.67 6.16
N VAL A 69 13.68 15.80 5.63
CA VAL A 69 13.27 14.48 5.16
C VAL A 69 13.10 13.53 6.34
N PHE A 70 12.01 12.78 6.36
CA PHE A 70 11.83 11.66 7.27
C PHE A 70 12.59 10.45 6.73
N ASP A 71 13.70 10.11 7.38
CA ASP A 71 14.58 8.99 6.99
C ASP A 71 14.63 7.94 8.10
N MET A 72 14.09 6.75 7.83
CA MET A 72 14.12 5.61 8.77
C MET A 72 15.46 4.85 8.78
N TYR A 73 16.40 5.23 7.92
CA TYR A 73 17.70 4.57 7.77
C TYR A 73 18.83 5.28 8.49
N SER A 74 18.67 6.58 8.80
CA SER A 74 19.73 7.41 9.36
C SER A 74 19.16 8.58 10.17
N ASN A 75 19.94 9.05 11.17
CA ASN A 75 19.66 10.29 11.91
C ASN A 75 20.25 11.55 11.23
N GLU A 76 20.79 11.41 10.02
CA GLU A 76 21.33 12.54 9.26
C GLU A 76 20.21 13.45 8.77
N THR A 77 20.21 14.71 9.20
CA THR A 77 19.20 15.68 8.78
C THR A 77 19.47 16.17 7.37
N ARG A 78 18.53 15.99 6.48
CA ARG A 78 18.54 16.49 5.09
C ARG A 78 17.22 17.18 4.79
N TYR A 79 17.22 18.08 3.82
CA TYR A 79 16.04 18.88 3.46
C TYR A 79 15.67 18.67 2.01
N PHE A 80 14.37 18.69 1.73
CA PHE A 80 13.88 18.65 0.36
C PHE A 80 14.32 19.89 -0.43
N ASN A 81 14.69 19.67 -1.69
CA ASN A 81 14.97 20.70 -2.67
C ASN A 81 13.95 20.58 -3.82
N GLY A 82 12.72 20.98 -3.56
CA GLY A 82 11.61 20.69 -4.44
C GLY A 82 11.43 19.18 -4.63
N PHE A 83 11.19 18.75 -5.86
CA PHE A 83 10.97 17.35 -6.24
C PHE A 83 12.22 16.67 -6.79
N ASN A 84 13.39 17.21 -6.50
CA ASN A 84 14.65 16.62 -6.95
C ASN A 84 15.18 15.60 -5.95
N GLY A 85 16.05 14.71 -6.45
CA GLY A 85 16.86 13.86 -5.58
C GLY A 85 17.76 14.69 -4.69
N ILE A 86 18.09 14.14 -3.53
CA ILE A 86 18.88 14.80 -2.50
C ILE A 86 20.25 14.12 -2.42
N ASP A 87 21.32 14.91 -2.36
CA ASP A 87 22.69 14.37 -2.22
C ASP A 87 22.81 13.52 -0.96
N GLY A 88 23.41 12.35 -1.12
CA GLY A 88 23.55 11.37 -0.03
C GLY A 88 22.29 10.59 0.30
N MET A 89 21.24 10.69 -0.52
CA MET A 89 20.02 9.89 -0.38
C MET A 89 19.68 9.08 -1.64
N HIS A 90 19.03 7.97 -1.45
CA HIS A 90 18.48 7.12 -2.51
C HIS A 90 16.97 6.93 -2.37
N ILE A 91 16.31 6.55 -3.46
CA ILE A 91 14.99 5.91 -3.41
C ILE A 91 15.23 4.46 -3.04
N GLU A 92 14.85 4.07 -1.84
CA GLU A 92 15.04 2.72 -1.33
C GLU A 92 13.79 1.87 -1.53
N HIS A 93 14.00 0.66 -2.06
CA HIS A 93 13.01 -0.41 -2.03
C HIS A 93 13.18 -1.20 -0.73
N SER A 94 12.36 -0.95 0.28
CA SER A 94 12.48 -1.65 1.58
C SER A 94 12.42 -3.17 1.40
N LEU A 95 11.49 -3.68 0.60
CA LEU A 95 11.55 -5.03 0.04
C LEU A 95 12.36 -4.95 -1.27
N PRO A 96 13.55 -5.56 -1.32
CA PRO A 96 14.49 -5.40 -2.44
C PRO A 96 13.90 -5.81 -3.80
N ASN A 97 14.04 -4.96 -4.81
CA ASN A 97 13.46 -5.21 -6.14
C ASN A 97 14.05 -6.46 -6.82
N SER A 98 15.27 -6.84 -6.48
CA SER A 98 15.88 -8.08 -6.96
C SER A 98 15.11 -9.34 -6.55
N TRP A 99 14.28 -9.27 -5.52
CA TRP A 99 13.49 -10.41 -5.03
C TRP A 99 12.32 -10.79 -5.96
N TRP A 100 11.96 -9.93 -6.91
CA TRP A 100 11.05 -10.25 -8.03
C TRP A 100 11.72 -10.06 -9.40
N GLY A 101 13.05 -10.26 -9.46
CA GLY A 101 13.82 -10.23 -10.70
C GLY A 101 14.14 -8.81 -11.21
N GLY A 102 13.95 -7.76 -10.43
CA GLY A 102 14.23 -6.37 -10.81
C GLY A 102 13.30 -5.82 -11.89
N ILE A 103 12.15 -6.44 -12.11
CA ILE A 103 11.16 -6.00 -13.11
C ILE A 103 10.58 -4.65 -12.68
N LYS A 104 10.58 -3.68 -13.60
CA LYS A 104 10.06 -2.33 -13.37
C LYS A 104 8.53 -2.24 -13.53
N ASN A 105 7.84 -3.07 -12.75
CA ASN A 105 6.38 -3.13 -12.65
C ASN A 105 5.82 -2.09 -11.64
N ASN A 106 4.56 -2.23 -11.23
CA ASN A 106 3.97 -1.33 -10.25
C ASN A 106 4.63 -1.45 -8.86
N ALA A 107 5.05 -2.65 -8.43
CA ALA A 107 5.80 -2.83 -7.20
C ALA A 107 7.08 -1.98 -7.15
N TYR A 108 7.75 -1.80 -8.30
CA TYR A 108 8.95 -0.97 -8.42
C TYR A 108 8.72 0.53 -8.13
N LYS A 109 7.46 0.99 -8.11
CA LYS A 109 7.08 2.40 -7.99
C LYS A 109 6.19 2.68 -6.78
N ASP A 110 5.84 1.66 -6.00
CA ASP A 110 4.85 1.76 -4.95
C ASP A 110 5.39 2.44 -3.68
N LEU A 111 4.81 3.60 -3.34
CA LEU A 111 5.23 4.41 -2.20
C LEU A 111 5.02 3.72 -0.85
N TYR A 112 4.18 2.68 -0.74
CA TYR A 112 4.01 1.94 0.52
C TYR A 112 5.25 1.17 0.96
N HIS A 113 6.23 0.98 0.07
CA HIS A 113 7.52 0.37 0.44
C HIS A 113 8.74 1.10 -0.14
N LEU A 114 8.52 2.19 -0.87
CA LEU A 114 9.60 3.10 -1.25
C LEU A 114 9.80 4.14 -0.16
N TYR A 115 11.04 4.38 0.21
CA TYR A 115 11.42 5.39 1.21
C TYR A 115 12.60 6.22 0.73
N PRO A 116 12.65 7.54 1.08
CA PRO A 116 13.89 8.28 0.99
C PRO A 116 14.84 7.76 2.07
N ALA A 117 16.02 7.30 1.71
CA ALA A 117 16.95 6.64 2.61
C ALA A 117 18.37 7.14 2.46
N ASP A 118 19.11 7.20 3.55
CA ASP A 118 20.56 7.43 3.56
C ASP A 118 21.25 6.47 2.58
N ALA A 119 22.01 7.03 1.63
CA ALA A 119 22.64 6.27 0.57
C ALA A 119 23.65 5.24 1.10
N THR A 120 24.36 5.57 2.18
CA THR A 120 25.40 4.71 2.77
C THR A 120 24.77 3.50 3.44
N MET A 121 23.69 3.70 4.20
CA MET A 121 22.99 2.62 4.87
C MET A 121 22.20 1.77 3.87
N ASN A 122 21.56 2.40 2.88
CA ASN A 122 20.90 1.69 1.78
C ASN A 122 21.87 0.79 1.01
N MET A 123 23.04 1.30 0.60
CA MET A 123 24.07 0.47 -0.04
C MET A 123 24.55 -0.68 0.85
N SER A 124 24.63 -0.45 2.17
CA SER A 124 25.00 -1.49 3.13
C SER A 124 23.92 -2.56 3.27
N LYS A 125 22.64 -2.14 3.31
CA LYS A 125 21.49 -3.05 3.31
C LYS A 125 21.48 -3.91 2.04
N SER A 126 21.72 -3.29 0.86
CA SER A 126 21.66 -4.02 -0.41
C SER A 126 20.36 -4.84 -0.53
N ASN A 127 20.45 -6.11 -0.90
CA ASN A 127 19.32 -7.04 -0.96
C ASN A 127 19.22 -7.98 0.26
N ASN A 128 19.87 -7.63 1.38
CA ASN A 128 19.78 -8.43 2.60
C ASN A 128 18.38 -8.33 3.19
N PRO A 129 17.88 -9.42 3.81
CA PRO A 129 16.59 -9.45 4.48
C PRO A 129 16.56 -8.57 5.73
N LEU A 130 15.36 -8.30 6.22
CA LEU A 130 15.17 -7.80 7.57
C LEU A 130 15.55 -8.88 8.59
N GLY A 131 15.99 -8.46 9.78
CA GLY A 131 16.34 -9.36 10.86
C GLY A 131 16.87 -8.62 12.07
N GLU A 132 17.36 -9.33 13.05
CA GLU A 132 17.95 -8.77 14.28
C GLU A 132 19.45 -9.11 14.32
N VAL A 133 20.28 -8.08 14.39
CA VAL A 133 21.72 -8.24 14.33
C VAL A 133 22.26 -8.80 15.64
N SER A 134 23.01 -9.90 15.55
CA SER A 134 23.73 -10.49 16.67
C SER A 134 25.25 -10.29 16.55
N GLY A 135 25.89 -10.12 17.69
CA GLY A 135 27.35 -9.88 17.76
C GLY A 135 27.73 -8.49 17.24
N THR A 136 28.96 -8.37 16.72
CA THR A 136 29.46 -7.09 16.22
C THR A 136 28.84 -6.77 14.86
N PRO A 137 28.16 -5.61 14.69
CA PRO A 137 27.61 -5.19 13.42
C PRO A 137 28.73 -4.99 12.37
N ILE A 138 28.41 -5.28 11.11
CA ILE A 138 29.23 -4.91 9.94
C ILE A 138 29.16 -3.39 9.73
N ARG A 139 27.99 -2.81 9.98
CA ARG A 139 27.72 -1.37 9.98
C ARG A 139 26.69 -1.06 11.05
N ASP A 140 26.89 0.08 11.73
CA ASP A 140 25.99 0.65 12.70
C ASP A 140 26.11 2.18 12.61
N ASN A 141 25.00 2.89 12.43
CA ASN A 141 24.99 4.35 12.42
C ASN A 141 24.23 4.95 13.62
N GLY A 142 23.95 4.13 14.62
CA GLY A 142 23.21 4.52 15.83
C GLY A 142 21.68 4.50 15.68
N LEU A 143 21.17 4.32 14.47
CA LEU A 143 19.73 4.14 14.21
C LEU A 143 19.44 2.74 13.64
N SER A 144 20.17 2.35 12.62
CA SER A 144 20.00 1.05 11.96
C SER A 144 21.33 0.31 11.86
N LYS A 145 21.26 -1.01 11.70
CA LYS A 145 22.43 -1.91 11.72
C LYS A 145 22.41 -2.90 10.57
N MET A 146 23.61 -3.30 10.16
CA MET A 146 23.85 -4.44 9.28
C MET A 146 24.76 -5.43 9.99
N GLY A 147 24.43 -6.71 9.93
CA GLY A 147 25.24 -7.75 10.56
C GLY A 147 24.65 -9.14 10.38
N LYS A 148 25.17 -10.10 11.12
CA LYS A 148 24.64 -11.47 11.13
C LYS A 148 23.29 -11.51 11.82
N ASN A 149 22.34 -12.22 11.22
CA ASN A 149 21.03 -12.41 11.84
C ASN A 149 21.16 -13.32 13.09
N GLY A 150 20.56 -12.85 14.18
CA GLY A 150 20.41 -13.59 15.43
C GLY A 150 18.99 -14.03 15.72
N PHE A 151 18.02 -13.62 14.91
CA PHE A 151 16.63 -14.00 15.09
C PHE A 151 16.36 -15.39 14.53
N GLY A 152 15.84 -16.28 15.38
CA GLY A 152 15.62 -17.68 15.02
C GLY A 152 16.90 -18.44 14.69
N ASN A 153 16.75 -19.68 14.23
CA ASN A 153 17.89 -20.58 13.95
C ASN A 153 18.00 -21.01 12.50
N THR A 154 17.10 -20.56 11.63
CA THR A 154 16.98 -21.07 10.26
C THR A 154 17.76 -20.24 9.25
N TYR A 155 17.82 -18.92 9.45
CA TYR A 155 18.60 -18.01 8.61
C TYR A 155 19.70 -17.35 9.42
N THR A 156 20.96 -17.60 9.05
CA THR A 156 22.15 -17.09 9.73
C THR A 156 22.99 -16.17 8.84
N GLY A 157 22.44 -15.74 7.72
CA GLY A 157 23.06 -14.78 6.80
C GLY A 157 23.11 -13.37 7.37
N ASN A 158 23.51 -12.42 6.54
CA ASN A 158 23.44 -11.02 6.92
C ASN A 158 22.00 -10.49 6.83
N CYS A 159 21.65 -9.57 7.73
CA CYS A 159 20.36 -8.90 7.78
C CYS A 159 20.49 -7.41 8.04
N PHE A 160 19.46 -6.68 7.71
CA PHE A 160 19.27 -5.29 8.08
C PHE A 160 18.32 -5.21 9.27
N GLU A 161 18.74 -4.54 10.33
CA GLU A 161 17.96 -4.25 11.52
C GLU A 161 17.67 -2.75 11.58
N PRO A 162 16.40 -2.31 11.38
CA PRO A 162 15.99 -0.93 11.63
C PRO A 162 15.92 -0.64 13.12
N ALA A 163 15.80 0.64 13.48
CA ALA A 163 15.48 1.02 14.84
C ALA A 163 14.16 0.38 15.31
N ASP A 164 14.05 0.09 16.61
CA ASP A 164 12.89 -0.59 17.18
C ASP A 164 11.56 0.13 16.87
N ILE A 165 11.59 1.48 16.83
CA ILE A 165 10.43 2.34 16.53
C ILE A 165 9.97 2.32 15.07
N TYR A 166 10.65 1.60 14.18
CA TYR A 166 10.33 1.45 12.76
C TYR A 166 10.16 -0.01 12.35
N LYS A 167 10.37 -0.95 13.25
CA LYS A 167 10.26 -2.39 12.96
C LYS A 167 8.85 -2.76 12.46
N GLY A 168 7.83 -2.21 13.10
CA GLY A 168 6.43 -2.39 12.69
C GLY A 168 6.12 -1.77 11.33
N ASP A 169 6.61 -0.57 11.05
CA ASP A 169 6.45 0.09 9.74
C ASP A 169 6.98 -0.78 8.60
N PHE A 170 8.20 -1.34 8.78
CA PHE A 170 8.78 -2.26 7.81
C PHE A 170 7.97 -3.56 7.70
N ALA A 171 7.50 -4.12 8.80
CA ALA A 171 6.69 -5.33 8.79
C ALA A 171 5.37 -5.12 8.02
N ARG A 172 4.65 -4.03 8.28
CA ARG A 172 3.40 -3.66 7.59
C ARG A 172 3.61 -3.37 6.11
N SER A 173 4.76 -2.79 5.73
CA SER A 173 5.16 -2.62 4.32
C SER A 173 5.38 -3.97 3.63
N TYR A 174 6.03 -4.92 4.30
CA TYR A 174 6.30 -6.25 3.76
C TYR A 174 5.01 -7.06 3.60
N PHE A 175 4.12 -7.06 4.60
CA PHE A 175 2.80 -7.70 4.48
C PHE A 175 1.98 -7.10 3.33
N TYR A 176 2.05 -5.78 3.15
CA TYR A 176 1.39 -5.09 2.05
C TYR A 176 1.92 -5.56 0.69
N ILE A 177 3.23 -5.53 0.46
CA ILE A 177 3.81 -5.92 -0.82
C ILE A 177 3.49 -7.39 -1.16
N ALA A 178 3.59 -8.30 -0.19
CA ALA A 178 3.24 -9.71 -0.38
C ALA A 178 1.75 -9.92 -0.69
N THR A 179 0.90 -8.96 -0.33
CA THR A 179 -0.54 -9.00 -0.60
C THR A 179 -0.88 -8.27 -1.89
N ALA A 180 -0.45 -7.01 -2.05
CA ALA A 180 -0.75 -6.19 -3.23
C ALA A 180 -0.21 -6.81 -4.53
N TYR A 181 0.89 -7.52 -4.45
CA TYR A 181 1.58 -8.11 -5.60
C TYR A 181 1.55 -9.65 -5.58
N GLU A 182 0.44 -10.23 -5.13
CA GLU A 182 0.21 -11.67 -5.12
C GLU A 182 0.41 -12.31 -6.50
N ASP A 183 0.09 -11.60 -7.57
CA ASP A 183 0.27 -12.05 -8.96
C ASP A 183 1.75 -12.32 -9.32
N TYR A 184 2.69 -11.78 -8.55
CA TYR A 184 4.13 -12.01 -8.74
C TYR A 184 4.71 -13.12 -7.84
N ALA A 185 3.85 -13.89 -7.18
CA ALA A 185 4.28 -14.92 -6.22
C ALA A 185 5.30 -15.91 -6.78
N SER A 186 5.19 -16.28 -8.06
CA SER A 186 6.14 -17.17 -8.73
C SER A 186 7.55 -16.56 -8.97
N LEU A 187 7.69 -15.26 -8.77
CA LEU A 187 8.95 -14.53 -8.97
C LEU A 187 9.74 -14.33 -7.68
N TRP A 188 9.12 -14.57 -6.51
CA TRP A 188 9.80 -14.33 -5.24
C TRP A 188 11.04 -15.17 -5.07
N ASN A 189 12.18 -14.52 -4.92
CA ASN A 189 13.47 -15.18 -4.70
C ASN A 189 14.23 -14.44 -3.58
N SER A 190 13.99 -14.84 -2.35
CA SER A 190 14.61 -14.22 -1.18
C SER A 190 14.70 -15.19 0.00
N PRO A 191 15.57 -14.91 0.99
CA PRO A 191 15.62 -15.70 2.23
C PRO A 191 14.35 -15.64 3.07
N MET A 192 13.50 -14.61 2.87
CA MET A 192 12.27 -14.40 3.66
C MET A 192 11.03 -14.99 3.01
N MET A 193 11.04 -15.22 1.69
CA MET A 193 9.84 -15.55 0.92
C MET A 193 9.90 -16.90 0.24
N GLN A 194 8.74 -17.48 0.01
CA GLN A 194 8.51 -18.70 -0.78
C GLN A 194 7.83 -18.31 -2.10
N ASN A 195 7.98 -19.15 -3.14
CA ASN A 195 7.37 -18.93 -4.45
C ASN A 195 5.92 -19.39 -4.48
N ASN A 196 5.09 -18.85 -3.59
CA ASN A 196 3.66 -19.16 -3.51
C ASN A 196 2.87 -17.92 -3.07
N THR A 197 1.56 -17.97 -3.27
CA THR A 197 0.64 -16.89 -2.87
C THR A 197 0.35 -16.90 -1.37
N TRP A 198 0.42 -18.08 -0.75
CA TRP A 198 0.19 -18.27 0.68
C TRP A 198 0.89 -19.56 1.15
N PRO A 199 1.60 -19.56 2.28
CA PRO A 199 1.76 -18.46 3.23
C PRO A 199 2.73 -17.35 2.78
N VAL A 200 3.43 -17.47 1.67
CA VAL A 200 4.42 -16.59 1.05
C VAL A 200 5.70 -16.41 1.88
N TRP A 201 5.65 -16.46 3.19
CA TRP A 201 6.77 -16.23 4.09
C TRP A 201 7.46 -17.54 4.50
N GLN A 202 8.78 -17.50 4.60
CA GLN A 202 9.50 -18.52 5.38
C GLN A 202 9.11 -18.39 6.86
N SER A 203 9.07 -19.50 7.60
CA SER A 203 8.55 -19.51 8.98
C SER A 203 9.27 -18.53 9.90
N TRP A 204 10.59 -18.42 9.80
CA TRP A 204 11.37 -17.49 10.61
C TRP A 204 11.04 -16.02 10.28
N ALA A 205 10.85 -15.73 9.00
CA ALA A 205 10.54 -14.38 8.52
C ALA A 205 9.13 -13.96 8.93
N LEU A 206 8.17 -14.88 8.84
CA LEU A 206 6.82 -14.64 9.32
C LEU A 206 6.81 -14.33 10.82
N GLN A 207 7.51 -15.14 11.61
CA GLN A 207 7.62 -14.93 13.05
C GLN A 207 8.23 -13.56 13.37
N LEU A 208 9.32 -13.18 12.70
CA LEU A 208 9.96 -11.87 12.84
C LEU A 208 8.99 -10.73 12.55
N LEU A 209 8.35 -10.77 11.39
CA LEU A 209 7.45 -9.69 10.94
C LEU A 209 6.21 -9.57 11.84
N MET A 210 5.63 -10.69 12.28
CA MET A 210 4.49 -10.68 13.21
C MET A 210 4.88 -10.12 14.59
N GLU A 211 6.07 -10.48 15.08
CA GLU A 211 6.59 -9.97 16.34
C GLU A 211 6.85 -8.47 16.27
N TRP A 212 7.45 -8.00 15.18
CA TRP A 212 7.68 -6.57 14.95
C TRP A 212 6.38 -5.78 14.83
N ASN A 213 5.42 -6.27 14.05
CA ASN A 213 4.10 -5.63 13.91
C ASN A 213 3.33 -5.52 15.24
N LYS A 214 3.51 -6.51 16.12
CA LYS A 214 2.88 -6.54 17.45
C LYS A 214 3.55 -5.59 18.44
N ASN A 215 4.87 -5.51 18.41
CA ASN A 215 5.67 -4.79 19.40
C ASN A 215 5.84 -3.31 19.06
N ASP A 216 5.79 -2.97 17.79
CA ASP A 216 5.85 -1.59 17.29
C ASP A 216 4.52 -1.23 16.62
N LEU A 217 3.63 -0.63 17.43
CA LEU A 217 2.30 -0.23 17.00
C LEU A 217 2.38 0.91 15.97
N LYS A 218 1.41 0.97 15.09
CA LYS A 218 1.34 2.05 14.10
C LYS A 218 1.36 3.42 14.79
N SER A 219 2.21 4.28 14.32
CA SER A 219 2.37 5.64 14.80
C SER A 219 1.45 6.61 14.04
N THR A 220 1.17 7.77 14.63
CA THR A 220 0.48 8.87 13.92
C THR A 220 1.21 9.24 12.63
N ARG A 221 2.54 9.22 12.64
CA ARG A 221 3.36 9.49 11.46
C ARG A 221 3.13 8.48 10.34
N GLU A 222 3.05 7.21 10.67
CA GLU A 222 2.76 6.14 9.70
C GLU A 222 1.34 6.28 9.12
N GLU A 223 0.36 6.62 9.96
CA GLU A 223 -1.02 6.89 9.51
C GLU A 223 -1.10 8.10 8.58
N GLU A 224 -0.44 9.20 8.91
CA GLU A 224 -0.38 10.40 8.06
C GLU A 224 0.30 10.11 6.73
N ARG A 225 1.41 9.35 6.76
CA ARG A 225 2.09 8.89 5.55
C ARG A 225 1.18 8.02 4.69
N ALA A 226 0.51 7.05 5.29
CA ALA A 226 -0.41 6.15 4.57
C ALA A 226 -1.55 6.92 3.90
N GLU A 227 -2.09 7.93 4.56
CA GLU A 227 -3.12 8.80 4.00
C GLU A 227 -2.60 9.66 2.83
N ALA A 228 -1.37 10.16 2.93
CA ALA A 228 -0.73 10.89 1.84
C ALA A 228 -0.47 9.97 0.63
N VAL A 229 -0.02 8.75 0.86
CA VAL A 229 0.13 7.73 -0.21
C VAL A 229 -1.22 7.40 -0.84
N TYR A 230 -2.28 7.21 -0.03
CA TYR A 230 -3.63 6.96 -0.54
C TYR A 230 -4.12 8.08 -1.47
N LYS A 231 -3.88 9.36 -1.13
CA LYS A 231 -4.23 10.50 -1.98
C LYS A 231 -3.50 10.48 -3.34
N ILE A 232 -2.29 9.95 -3.38
CA ILE A 232 -1.47 9.85 -4.60
C ILE A 232 -1.84 8.61 -5.42
N GLN A 233 -1.92 7.44 -4.77
CA GLN A 233 -2.03 6.14 -5.44
C GLN A 233 -3.47 5.62 -5.54
N GLY A 234 -4.38 6.08 -4.67
CA GLY A 234 -5.78 5.66 -4.65
C GLY A 234 -6.03 4.31 -3.98
N ASN A 235 -4.99 3.64 -3.49
CA ASN A 235 -5.11 2.40 -2.72
C ASN A 235 -4.63 2.59 -1.27
N ARG A 236 -5.02 1.69 -0.37
CA ARG A 236 -4.67 1.72 1.06
C ARG A 236 -3.80 0.53 1.43
N ASN A 237 -2.99 0.68 2.49
CA ASN A 237 -2.32 -0.45 3.10
C ASN A 237 -3.22 -1.03 4.21
N PRO A 238 -3.82 -2.23 4.03
CA PRO A 238 -4.73 -2.82 5.00
C PRO A 238 -4.05 -3.15 6.33
N PHE A 239 -2.74 -3.33 6.34
CA PHE A 239 -1.98 -3.66 7.56
C PHE A 239 -1.61 -2.41 8.38
N ILE A 240 -1.73 -1.21 7.81
CA ILE A 240 -1.71 0.05 8.56
C ILE A 240 -3.12 0.37 9.06
N ASP A 241 -4.14 0.17 8.22
CA ASP A 241 -5.53 0.38 8.61
C ASP A 241 -5.94 -0.56 9.77
N TYR A 242 -5.60 -1.83 9.65
CA TYR A 242 -5.92 -2.91 10.59
C TYR A 242 -4.69 -3.81 10.85
N PRO A 243 -3.77 -3.42 11.73
CA PRO A 243 -2.53 -4.17 11.95
C PRO A 243 -2.70 -5.62 12.41
N ASP A 244 -3.81 -5.93 13.04
CA ASP A 244 -4.14 -7.28 13.51
C ASP A 244 -4.69 -8.22 12.42
N LEU A 245 -4.91 -7.74 11.18
CA LEU A 245 -5.22 -8.59 10.01
C LEU A 245 -4.19 -9.71 9.82
N VAL A 246 -2.94 -9.49 10.22
CA VAL A 246 -1.87 -10.50 10.11
C VAL A 246 -2.21 -11.79 10.87
N ASP A 247 -2.90 -11.70 12.01
CA ASP A 247 -3.32 -12.87 12.79
C ASP A 247 -4.37 -13.71 12.06
N TYR A 248 -5.22 -13.06 11.27
CA TYR A 248 -6.30 -13.69 10.50
C TYR A 248 -5.85 -14.23 9.15
N ILE A 249 -4.71 -13.75 8.64
CA ILE A 249 -4.14 -14.23 7.38
C ILE A 249 -3.06 -15.29 7.62
N TRP A 250 -2.17 -15.09 8.61
CA TRP A 250 -0.99 -15.93 8.82
C TRP A 250 -0.81 -16.43 10.25
N GLY A 251 -1.55 -15.87 11.23
CA GLY A 251 -1.41 -16.21 12.65
C GLY A 251 -2.32 -17.35 13.09
N ASP A 252 -2.82 -17.25 14.30
CA ASP A 252 -3.63 -18.29 14.95
C ASP A 252 -5.13 -18.20 14.62
N LYS A 253 -5.58 -17.14 13.91
CA LYS A 253 -6.98 -16.88 13.56
C LYS A 253 -7.31 -17.14 12.08
N THR A 254 -6.49 -17.92 11.37
CA THR A 254 -6.64 -18.16 9.93
C THR A 254 -7.93 -18.87 9.51
N SER A 255 -8.68 -19.44 10.42
CA SER A 255 -10.01 -20.02 10.19
C SER A 255 -11.17 -19.11 10.61
N THR A 256 -10.88 -17.91 11.12
CA THR A 256 -11.87 -16.95 11.62
C THR A 256 -11.93 -15.74 10.67
N PRO A 257 -13.12 -15.29 10.24
CA PRO A 257 -13.25 -14.05 9.48
C PRO A 257 -12.78 -12.84 10.30
N TYR A 258 -12.11 -11.88 9.62
CA TYR A 258 -11.77 -10.63 10.28
C TYR A 258 -13.04 -9.82 10.59
N PRO A 259 -13.19 -9.29 11.82
CA PRO A 259 -14.36 -8.54 12.23
C PRO A 259 -14.29 -7.08 11.73
N PHE A 260 -14.35 -6.90 10.40
CA PHE A 260 -14.43 -5.54 9.87
C PHE A 260 -15.62 -4.79 10.46
N PRO A 261 -15.51 -3.48 10.71
CA PRO A 261 -16.63 -2.68 11.16
C PRO A 261 -17.84 -2.81 10.23
N ASP A 262 -19.05 -2.80 10.81
CA ASP A 262 -20.28 -2.79 10.02
C ASP A 262 -20.39 -1.50 9.22
N GLU A 263 -20.63 -1.64 7.91
CA GLU A 263 -20.82 -0.51 7.02
C GLU A 263 -22.26 0.02 7.15
N THR A 264 -22.40 1.21 7.66
CA THR A 264 -23.71 1.88 7.81
C THR A 264 -23.96 2.95 6.74
N GLU A 265 -22.88 3.54 6.23
CA GLU A 265 -22.96 4.57 5.19
C GLU A 265 -23.24 3.97 3.81
N PRO A 266 -23.88 4.72 2.91
CA PRO A 266 -24.06 4.31 1.51
C PRO A 266 -22.72 4.20 0.77
N PHE A 267 -22.53 3.13 -0.02
CA PHE A 267 -21.35 3.00 -0.88
C PHE A 267 -21.62 2.13 -2.11
N LEU A 268 -20.73 2.26 -3.11
CA LEU A 268 -20.69 1.39 -4.28
C LEU A 268 -19.70 0.24 -4.06
N ILE A 269 -20.17 -0.97 -4.33
CA ILE A 269 -19.34 -2.18 -4.40
C ILE A 269 -18.69 -2.25 -5.79
N SER A 270 -19.45 -1.90 -6.84
CA SER A 270 -19.01 -1.80 -8.23
C SER A 270 -19.73 -0.63 -8.92
N PRO A 271 -19.08 0.14 -9.81
CA PRO A 271 -17.64 0.17 -9.98
C PRO A 271 -16.95 0.77 -8.76
N ARG A 272 -15.71 0.36 -8.53
CA ARG A 272 -14.86 1.03 -7.54
C ARG A 272 -14.36 2.37 -8.10
N ASN A 273 -14.02 3.30 -7.21
CA ASN A 273 -13.39 4.56 -7.57
C ASN A 273 -12.17 4.32 -8.48
N ASN A 274 -12.03 5.15 -9.50
CA ASN A 274 -10.92 5.13 -10.47
C ASN A 274 -10.86 3.88 -11.37
N LYS A 275 -11.96 3.10 -11.50
CA LYS A 275 -11.98 2.00 -12.46
C LYS A 275 -11.84 2.54 -13.88
N THR A 276 -10.80 2.10 -14.58
CA THR A 276 -10.61 2.39 -16.01
C THR A 276 -11.40 1.39 -16.86
N LEU A 277 -12.12 1.91 -17.85
CA LEU A 277 -12.76 1.09 -18.90
C LEU A 277 -11.97 1.31 -20.20
N ASP A 278 -11.39 0.23 -20.73
CA ASP A 278 -10.57 0.29 -21.94
C ASP A 278 -11.38 -0.19 -23.16
N PHE A 279 -11.69 0.74 -24.05
CA PHE A 279 -12.34 0.42 -25.34
C PHE A 279 -11.35 -0.10 -26.38
N GLY A 280 -10.05 -0.06 -26.11
CA GLY A 280 -9.01 -0.40 -27.06
C GLY A 280 -8.95 0.58 -28.24
N ILE A 281 -8.41 0.12 -29.37
CA ILE A 281 -8.32 0.92 -30.59
C ILE A 281 -9.57 0.69 -31.40
N LEU A 282 -10.32 1.76 -31.71
CA LEU A 282 -11.47 1.76 -32.59
C LEU A 282 -11.12 2.49 -33.89
N LEU A 283 -11.49 1.93 -35.04
CA LEU A 283 -11.40 2.59 -36.33
C LEU A 283 -12.65 3.45 -36.55
N GLN A 284 -12.56 4.43 -37.47
CA GLN A 284 -13.70 5.28 -37.82
C GLN A 284 -14.87 4.43 -38.34
N GLY A 285 -16.00 4.51 -37.66
CA GLY A 285 -17.21 3.74 -37.96
C GLY A 285 -17.39 2.46 -37.15
N ASP A 286 -16.40 2.07 -36.32
CA ASP A 286 -16.54 0.97 -35.41
C ASP A 286 -17.40 1.36 -34.19
N ASN A 287 -18.14 0.37 -33.68
CA ASN A 287 -18.86 0.48 -32.43
C ASN A 287 -18.37 -0.62 -31.48
N LYS A 288 -18.23 -0.29 -30.19
CA LYS A 288 -17.90 -1.25 -29.14
C LYS A 288 -18.75 -0.97 -27.92
N THR A 289 -19.32 -2.02 -27.37
CA THR A 289 -20.07 -1.95 -26.11
C THR A 289 -19.25 -2.55 -24.99
N ILE A 290 -19.23 -1.90 -23.84
CA ILE A 290 -18.63 -2.38 -22.59
C ILE A 290 -19.72 -2.43 -21.53
N ASP A 291 -19.74 -3.53 -20.79
CA ASP A 291 -20.64 -3.70 -19.65
C ASP A 291 -20.06 -3.03 -18.41
N LEU A 292 -20.88 -2.24 -17.73
CA LEU A 292 -20.57 -1.65 -16.44
C LEU A 292 -21.56 -2.18 -15.41
N ASP A 293 -21.07 -3.02 -14.51
CA ASP A 293 -21.86 -3.53 -13.39
C ASP A 293 -21.89 -2.50 -12.26
N ILE A 294 -23.10 -2.10 -11.89
CA ILE A 294 -23.36 -1.18 -10.79
C ILE A 294 -23.97 -1.99 -9.65
N GLN A 295 -23.26 -2.01 -8.53
CA GLN A 295 -23.74 -2.62 -7.29
C GLN A 295 -23.37 -1.73 -6.10
N GLY A 296 -24.29 -1.59 -5.17
CA GLY A 296 -24.08 -0.80 -3.96
C GLY A 296 -24.74 -1.41 -2.73
N LYS A 297 -24.45 -0.81 -1.59
CA LYS A 297 -25.05 -1.17 -0.30
C LYS A 297 -25.49 0.09 0.44
N ASN A 298 -26.53 -0.03 1.26
CA ASN A 298 -27.11 1.07 2.05
C ASN A 298 -27.54 2.28 1.21
N LEU A 299 -27.74 2.12 -0.09
CA LEU A 299 -28.18 3.19 -0.97
C LEU A 299 -29.66 3.54 -0.68
N THR A 300 -29.94 4.83 -0.59
CA THR A 300 -31.30 5.36 -0.37
C THR A 300 -31.79 6.22 -1.53
N GLU A 301 -30.86 6.65 -2.39
CA GLU A 301 -31.15 7.58 -3.49
C GLU A 301 -30.79 6.97 -4.85
N THR A 302 -31.40 7.52 -5.91
CA THR A 302 -31.08 7.15 -7.30
C THR A 302 -29.70 7.66 -7.67
N LEU A 303 -28.90 6.80 -8.28
CA LEU A 303 -27.58 7.15 -8.84
C LEU A 303 -27.80 7.78 -10.22
N ASN A 304 -27.29 8.96 -10.43
CA ASN A 304 -27.26 9.62 -11.73
C ASN A 304 -25.89 9.42 -12.36
N LEU A 305 -25.89 9.02 -13.62
CA LEU A 305 -24.70 8.70 -14.41
C LEU A 305 -24.51 9.77 -15.46
N TYR A 306 -23.33 10.35 -15.55
CA TYR A 306 -23.02 11.38 -16.53
C TYR A 306 -21.57 11.32 -16.96
N TRP A 307 -21.31 11.80 -18.16
CA TRP A 307 -19.98 11.94 -18.71
C TRP A 307 -19.35 13.27 -18.31
N LYS A 308 -18.06 13.22 -18.06
CA LYS A 308 -17.19 14.39 -18.11
C LYS A 308 -16.12 14.11 -19.14
N THR A 309 -16.14 14.81 -20.25
CA THR A 309 -15.14 14.65 -21.32
C THR A 309 -14.15 15.81 -21.30
N GLU A 310 -12.88 15.52 -21.59
CA GLU A 310 -11.88 16.52 -21.95
C GLU A 310 -11.82 16.55 -23.48
N GLY A 311 -12.51 17.52 -24.11
CA GLY A 311 -12.56 17.66 -25.58
C GLY A 311 -13.97 17.57 -26.17
N GLU A 312 -14.06 17.76 -27.52
CA GLU A 312 -15.35 17.69 -28.22
C GLU A 312 -15.82 16.25 -28.39
N ASN A 313 -17.07 16.03 -28.05
CA ASN A 313 -17.95 14.90 -28.31
C ASN A 313 -17.29 13.49 -28.37
N SER A 314 -17.30 12.76 -27.26
CA SER A 314 -16.64 11.45 -27.14
C SER A 314 -17.25 10.32 -27.98
N GLY A 315 -18.42 10.51 -28.57
CA GLY A 315 -19.18 9.40 -29.20
C GLY A 315 -19.65 8.33 -28.23
N LEU A 316 -19.52 8.57 -26.92
CA LEU A 316 -19.97 7.63 -25.87
C LEU A 316 -21.44 7.85 -25.56
N SER A 317 -22.16 6.76 -25.30
CA SER A 317 -23.55 6.76 -24.85
C SER A 317 -23.75 5.76 -23.73
N LEU A 318 -24.71 6.02 -22.85
CA LEU A 318 -25.15 5.11 -21.81
C LEU A 318 -26.47 4.48 -22.22
N SER A 319 -26.64 3.20 -21.98
CA SER A 319 -27.96 2.54 -22.16
C SER A 319 -28.99 3.07 -21.14
N GLN A 320 -28.53 3.65 -20.05
CA GLN A 320 -29.36 4.20 -18.96
C GLN A 320 -28.59 5.31 -18.24
N GLU A 321 -29.19 6.46 -18.02
CA GLU A 321 -28.56 7.61 -17.35
C GLU A 321 -28.80 7.67 -15.83
N SER A 322 -29.64 6.79 -15.30
CA SER A 322 -29.88 6.70 -13.86
C SER A 322 -30.16 5.27 -13.44
N VAL A 323 -29.74 4.90 -12.24
CA VAL A 323 -29.98 3.61 -11.62
C VAL A 323 -30.59 3.84 -10.24
N THR A 324 -31.77 3.30 -9.99
CA THR A 324 -32.40 3.43 -8.68
C THR A 324 -31.60 2.71 -7.59
N ALA A 325 -31.75 3.15 -6.34
CA ALA A 325 -31.12 2.50 -5.20
C ALA A 325 -31.40 0.98 -5.17
N ASN A 326 -32.66 0.59 -5.44
CA ASN A 326 -33.04 -0.82 -5.43
C ASN A 326 -32.41 -1.63 -6.58
N GLU A 327 -32.31 -1.06 -7.79
CA GLU A 327 -31.58 -1.70 -8.90
C GLU A 327 -30.11 -1.89 -8.57
N ALA A 328 -29.45 -0.85 -8.02
CA ALA A 328 -28.04 -0.93 -7.64
C ALA A 328 -27.78 -1.91 -6.49
N ILE A 329 -28.66 -1.97 -5.48
CA ILE A 329 -28.54 -2.93 -4.37
C ILE A 329 -28.63 -4.38 -4.88
N ASN A 330 -29.48 -4.65 -5.86
CA ASN A 330 -29.64 -5.97 -6.46
C ASN A 330 -28.62 -6.28 -7.56
N GLY A 331 -27.83 -5.31 -7.96
CA GLY A 331 -26.88 -5.42 -9.07
C GLY A 331 -27.54 -5.08 -10.41
N LYS A 332 -27.03 -4.07 -11.10
CA LYS A 332 -27.51 -3.59 -12.40
C LYS A 332 -26.35 -3.48 -13.38
N THR A 333 -26.44 -4.15 -14.51
CA THR A 333 -25.52 -3.94 -15.62
C THR A 333 -26.08 -2.87 -16.53
N ILE A 334 -25.26 -1.90 -16.90
CA ILE A 334 -25.52 -0.93 -17.96
C ILE A 334 -24.49 -1.08 -19.09
N HIS A 335 -24.86 -0.66 -20.29
CA HIS A 335 -24.01 -0.72 -21.47
C HIS A 335 -23.52 0.68 -21.83
N ILE A 336 -22.24 0.77 -22.13
CA ILE A 336 -21.56 1.99 -22.54
C ILE A 336 -21.14 1.85 -24.00
#